data_2d80da5bd55794042a3ad6fa27817672
#
_entry.id   2d80da5bd55794042a3ad6fa27817672
#
_cell.length_a   1.000
_cell.length_b   1.000
_cell.length_c   1.000
_cell.angle_alpha   90.00
_cell.angle_beta   90.00
_cell.angle_gamma   90.00
#
_symmetry.space_group_name_H-M   'P 1'
#
loop_
_entity.id
_entity.type
_entity.pdbx_description
1 polymer ?
#
loop_
_entity_poly.entity_id
_entity_poly.type
_entity_poly.pdbx_seq_one_letter_code
_entity_poly.pdbx_strand_id
1 'polypeptide(L)'
;MTDQTDTKPRPSARRSLDLWLTMWNGDAVLARELCAEDFRIHFAVTERDGSTPADDIRSADDFARYLDWWHAQHPGVVFTPVADAVDGDHGRLLWDVATEGTVAGGVDVFDFDPDGRVRRVWSVGGQRSMRS
;
A
#
# COMPACT_ATOMS: atom_id res chain seq x y z
N MET A 1 21.80 26.23 -12.95
CA MET A 1 21.41 25.81 -12.83
C MET A 1 20.99 24.98 -12.79
N THR A 2 20.80 24.62 -12.68
CA THR A 2 20.14 24.01 -12.55
C THR A 2 20.20 22.87 -12.30
N ASP A 3 19.98 22.32 -11.66
CA ASP A 3 19.92 21.17 -11.27
C ASP A 3 19.10 20.20 -11.93
N GLN A 4 18.75 20.32 -12.75
CA GLN A 4 17.99 19.55 -13.44
C GLN A 4 18.52 18.36 -13.95
N THR A 5 19.62 17.97 -13.52
CA THR A 5 20.25 16.71 -13.83
C THR A 5 19.61 15.56 -13.11
N ASP A 6 18.80 15.83 -12.11
CA ASP A 6 18.08 14.79 -11.40
C ASP A 6 16.88 14.35 -12.21
N THR A 7 17.01 13.23 -12.92
CA THR A 7 15.95 12.69 -13.73
C THR A 7 15.03 11.73 -13.00
N LYS A 8 15.39 11.32 -11.78
CA LYS A 8 14.54 10.44 -10.99
C LYS A 8 13.52 11.25 -10.22
N PRO A 9 12.25 10.84 -10.15
CA PRO A 9 11.29 11.50 -9.29
C PRO A 9 11.75 11.45 -7.84
N ARG A 10 11.59 12.54 -7.14
CA ARG A 10 11.89 12.56 -5.72
C ARG A 10 10.82 11.77 -4.96
N PRO A 11 11.18 11.12 -3.87
CA PRO A 11 10.17 10.55 -2.99
C PRO A 11 9.20 11.65 -2.55
N SER A 12 7.93 11.34 -2.57
CA SER A 12 6.88 12.25 -2.12
C SER A 12 5.67 11.43 -1.71
N ALA A 13 4.85 12.02 -0.86
CA ALA A 13 3.61 11.37 -0.46
C ALA A 13 2.73 11.07 -1.68
N ARG A 14 2.67 12.02 -2.64
CA ARG A 14 1.88 11.83 -3.85
C ARG A 14 2.38 10.64 -4.66
N ARG A 15 3.69 10.52 -4.85
CA ARG A 15 4.27 9.41 -5.59
C ARG A 15 4.03 8.08 -4.88
N SER A 16 4.19 8.06 -3.55
CA SER A 16 3.95 6.85 -2.77
C SER A 16 2.52 6.36 -2.94
N LEU A 17 1.55 7.28 -2.90
CA LEU A 17 0.16 6.93 -3.09
C LEU A 17 -0.11 6.45 -4.51
N ASP A 18 0.43 7.12 -5.52
CA ASP A 18 0.22 6.78 -6.93
C ASP A 18 0.72 5.39 -7.28
N LEU A 19 1.75 4.91 -6.60
CA LEU A 19 2.37 3.61 -6.87
C LEU A 19 1.95 2.52 -5.88
N TRP A 20 1.17 2.87 -4.86
CA TRP A 20 0.84 1.93 -3.78
C TRP A 20 0.15 0.67 -4.30
N LEU A 21 -0.86 0.80 -5.14
CA LEU A 21 -1.57 -0.37 -5.66
C LEU A 21 -0.79 -1.10 -6.75
N THR A 22 0.10 -0.43 -7.48
CA THR A 22 1.04 -1.10 -8.38
C THR A 22 1.89 -2.10 -7.60
N MET A 23 2.36 -1.68 -6.41
CA MET A 23 3.10 -2.55 -5.52
C MET A 23 2.27 -3.76 -5.10
N TRP A 24 1.03 -3.54 -4.66
CA TRP A 24 0.13 -4.61 -4.26
C TRP A 24 -0.26 -5.53 -5.42
N ASN A 25 -0.23 -5.02 -6.65
CA ASN A 25 -0.56 -5.80 -7.85
C ASN A 25 0.61 -6.66 -8.37
N GLY A 26 1.70 -6.71 -7.65
CA GLY A 26 2.79 -7.63 -7.96
C GLY A 26 4.19 -7.03 -8.03
N ASP A 27 4.33 -5.71 -7.89
CA ASP A 27 5.65 -5.08 -7.92
C ASP A 27 6.15 -4.86 -6.48
N ALA A 28 6.40 -5.96 -5.79
CA ALA A 28 6.76 -5.94 -4.37
C ALA A 28 8.06 -5.20 -4.10
N VAL A 29 8.95 -5.08 -5.08
CA VAL A 29 10.22 -4.37 -4.90
C VAL A 29 9.98 -2.88 -4.64
N LEU A 30 8.86 -2.33 -5.07
CA LEU A 30 8.50 -0.95 -4.78
C LEU A 30 8.40 -0.67 -3.28
N ALA A 31 8.14 -1.68 -2.46
CA ALA A 31 8.06 -1.48 -1.02
C ALA A 31 9.33 -0.84 -0.46
N ARG A 32 10.50 -1.19 -0.99
CA ARG A 32 11.77 -0.62 -0.55
C ARG A 32 11.94 0.85 -0.91
N GLU A 33 11.23 1.31 -1.94
CA GLU A 33 11.28 2.72 -2.34
C GLU A 33 10.19 3.53 -1.64
N LEU A 34 9.00 2.97 -1.50
CA LEU A 34 7.84 3.71 -1.04
C LEU A 34 7.70 3.73 0.49
N CYS A 35 8.32 2.78 1.17
CA CYS A 35 8.15 2.62 2.61
C CYS A 35 9.39 3.08 3.36
N ALA A 36 9.18 3.67 4.55
CA ALA A 36 10.26 4.03 5.44
C ALA A 36 10.90 2.79 6.06
N GLU A 37 12.12 2.93 6.59
CA GLU A 37 12.81 1.81 7.21
C GLU A 37 12.04 1.22 8.37
N ASP A 38 11.33 2.06 9.14
CA ASP A 38 10.56 1.65 10.31
C ASP A 38 9.08 1.44 9.99
N PHE A 39 8.79 1.09 8.76
CA PHE A 39 7.41 0.90 8.28
C PHE A 39 6.62 -0.08 9.13
N ARG A 40 5.34 0.25 9.33
CA ARG A 40 4.36 -0.63 9.98
C ARG A 40 3.07 -0.60 9.20
N ILE A 41 2.37 -1.73 9.18
CA ILE A 41 1.03 -1.80 8.60
C ILE A 41 0.12 -2.58 9.55
N HIS A 42 -1.11 -2.14 9.67
CA HIS A 42 -2.12 -2.80 10.47
C HIS A 42 -3.33 -3.11 9.60
N PHE A 43 -3.72 -4.37 9.54
CA PHE A 43 -4.97 -4.77 8.92
C PHE A 43 -6.03 -4.96 10.00
N ALA A 44 -7.22 -4.44 9.73
CA ALA A 44 -8.33 -4.55 10.68
C ALA A 44 -9.04 -5.91 10.60
N VAL A 45 -8.46 -6.87 9.89
CA VAL A 45 -9.01 -8.22 9.77
C VAL A 45 -7.92 -9.24 10.10
N THR A 46 -8.32 -10.44 10.43
CA THR A 46 -7.38 -11.55 10.63
C THR A 46 -7.41 -12.47 9.42
N GLU A 47 -6.41 -13.35 9.32
CA GLU A 47 -6.46 -14.48 8.40
C GLU A 47 -7.52 -15.49 8.89
N ARG A 48 -7.85 -16.48 8.05
CA ARG A 48 -8.87 -17.46 8.41
C ARG A 48 -8.56 -18.22 9.69
N ASP A 49 -7.28 -18.43 9.98
CA ASP A 49 -6.86 -19.14 11.19
C ASP A 49 -6.74 -18.21 12.40
N GLY A 50 -7.16 -16.95 12.28
CA GLY A 50 -7.10 -15.97 13.36
C GLY A 50 -5.74 -15.30 13.49
N SER A 51 -4.77 -15.63 12.65
CA SER A 51 -3.45 -15.03 12.73
C SER A 51 -3.43 -13.62 12.12
N THR A 52 -2.40 -12.87 12.46
CA THR A 52 -2.20 -11.50 11.97
C THR A 52 -0.74 -11.33 11.52
N PRO A 53 -0.34 -12.02 10.41
CA PRO A 53 1.07 -12.02 10.00
C PRO A 53 1.61 -10.63 9.67
N ALA A 54 0.77 -9.70 9.28
CA ALA A 54 1.21 -8.34 8.99
C ALA A 54 1.71 -7.60 10.24
N ASP A 55 1.31 -8.03 11.44
CA ASP A 55 1.79 -7.41 12.68
C ASP A 55 3.28 -7.64 12.91
N ASP A 56 3.87 -8.61 12.22
CA ASP A 56 5.31 -8.89 12.31
C ASP A 56 6.14 -8.07 11.32
N ILE A 57 5.52 -7.27 10.47
CA ILE A 57 6.21 -6.41 9.52
C ILE A 57 6.78 -5.22 10.27
N ARG A 58 8.12 -5.10 10.27
CA ARG A 58 8.83 -4.07 11.03
C ARG A 58 9.73 -3.20 10.16
N SER A 59 9.73 -3.42 8.86
CA SER A 59 10.59 -2.68 7.93
C SER A 59 10.04 -2.77 6.52
N ALA A 60 10.57 -1.94 5.63
CA ALA A 60 10.26 -2.02 4.20
C ALA A 60 10.65 -3.38 3.62
N ASP A 61 11.78 -3.95 4.05
CA ASP A 61 12.21 -5.27 3.58
C ASP A 61 11.24 -6.37 4.02
N ASP A 62 10.80 -6.34 5.26
CA ASP A 62 9.79 -7.29 5.74
C ASP A 62 8.52 -7.18 4.90
N PHE A 63 8.12 -5.97 4.57
CA PHE A 63 6.91 -5.75 3.79
C PHE A 63 7.07 -6.28 2.36
N ALA A 64 8.21 -6.07 1.74
CA ALA A 64 8.47 -6.62 0.40
C ALA A 64 8.33 -8.15 0.40
N ARG A 65 8.88 -8.81 1.42
CA ARG A 65 8.76 -10.28 1.55
C ARG A 65 7.32 -10.70 1.79
N TYR A 66 6.59 -9.94 2.61
CA TYR A 66 5.18 -10.20 2.89
C TYR A 66 4.36 -10.09 1.59
N LEU A 67 4.61 -9.06 0.78
CA LEU A 67 3.89 -8.85 -0.47
C LEU A 67 4.11 -10.00 -1.46
N ASP A 68 5.35 -10.50 -1.55
CA ASP A 68 5.64 -11.64 -2.40
C ASP A 68 4.86 -12.88 -1.94
N TRP A 69 4.87 -13.13 -0.64
CA TRP A 69 4.13 -14.26 -0.08
C TRP A 69 2.63 -14.09 -0.30
N TRP A 70 2.10 -12.89 0.00
CA TRP A 70 0.68 -12.61 -0.12
C TRP A 70 0.20 -12.76 -1.57
N HIS A 71 0.97 -12.24 -2.50
CA HIS A 71 0.63 -12.28 -3.92
C HIS A 71 0.61 -13.74 -4.43
N ALA A 72 1.52 -14.57 -3.96
CA ALA A 72 1.54 -16.00 -4.30
C ALA A 72 0.33 -16.73 -3.74
N GLN A 73 -0.18 -16.31 -2.58
CA GLN A 73 -1.36 -16.91 -1.95
C GLN A 73 -2.67 -16.45 -2.60
N HIS A 74 -2.65 -15.34 -3.33
CA HIS A 74 -3.85 -14.74 -3.91
C HIS A 74 -3.67 -14.48 -5.41
N PRO A 75 -3.48 -15.55 -6.21
CA PRO A 75 -3.26 -15.36 -7.64
C PRO A 75 -4.51 -14.76 -8.30
N GLY A 76 -4.31 -13.87 -9.24
CA GLY A 76 -5.41 -13.26 -9.99
C GLY A 76 -6.12 -12.10 -9.30
N VAL A 77 -5.68 -11.72 -8.11
CA VAL A 77 -6.25 -10.57 -7.41
C VAL A 77 -5.72 -9.29 -8.04
N VAL A 78 -6.61 -8.34 -8.31
CA VAL A 78 -6.25 -7.05 -8.90
C VAL A 78 -6.87 -5.93 -8.08
N PHE A 79 -6.03 -4.99 -7.64
CA PHE A 79 -6.46 -3.78 -6.94
C PHE A 79 -6.55 -2.62 -7.92
N THR A 80 -7.58 -1.78 -7.77
CA THR A 80 -7.72 -0.55 -8.55
C THR A 80 -8.04 0.63 -7.63
N PRO A 81 -7.49 1.82 -7.91
CA PRO A 81 -7.78 2.97 -7.09
C PRO A 81 -9.18 3.51 -7.39
N VAL A 82 -9.86 3.99 -6.37
CA VAL A 82 -11.18 4.61 -6.51
C VAL A 82 -11.07 6.12 -6.27
N ALA A 83 -10.43 6.52 -5.19
CA ALA A 83 -10.22 7.94 -4.88
C ALA A 83 -9.09 8.06 -3.88
N ASP A 84 -8.41 9.18 -3.86
CA ASP A 84 -7.36 9.41 -2.87
C ASP A 84 -7.25 10.88 -2.51
N ALA A 85 -6.53 11.16 -1.44
CA ALA A 85 -6.17 12.50 -1.04
C ALA A 85 -4.88 12.46 -0.24
N VAL A 86 -4.08 13.50 -0.40
CA VAL A 86 -2.86 13.71 0.38
C VAL A 86 -2.94 15.10 1.01
N ASP A 87 -2.68 15.17 2.31
CA ASP A 87 -2.66 16.44 3.03
C ASP A 87 -1.45 16.42 3.96
N GLY A 88 -0.36 17.06 3.55
CA GLY A 88 0.88 17.08 4.31
C GLY A 88 1.45 15.69 4.52
N ASP A 89 1.55 15.28 5.78
CA ASP A 89 2.07 13.97 6.15
C ASP A 89 0.99 12.90 6.35
N HIS A 90 -0.23 13.16 5.87
CA HIS A 90 -1.34 12.22 5.95
C HIS A 90 -1.93 11.95 4.56
N GLY A 91 -2.48 10.78 4.37
CA GLY A 91 -3.15 10.44 3.13
C GLY A 91 -4.18 9.34 3.30
N ARG A 92 -5.02 9.20 2.29
CA ARG A 92 -5.98 8.11 2.23
C ARG A 92 -6.10 7.61 0.80
N LEU A 93 -6.41 6.35 0.65
CA LEU A 93 -6.64 5.73 -0.65
C LEU A 93 -7.82 4.78 -0.51
N LEU A 94 -8.88 5.06 -1.26
CA LEU A 94 -10.01 4.14 -1.41
C LEU A 94 -9.70 3.25 -2.60
N TRP A 95 -9.84 1.95 -2.44
CA TRP A 95 -9.49 0.97 -3.47
C TRP A 95 -10.56 -0.09 -3.59
N ASP A 96 -10.64 -0.69 -4.79
CA ASP A 96 -11.39 -1.90 -5.02
C ASP A 96 -10.42 -3.04 -5.25
N VAL A 97 -10.85 -4.24 -4.95
CA VAL A 97 -10.11 -5.47 -5.23
C VAL A 97 -11.05 -6.45 -5.94
N ALA A 98 -10.58 -6.98 -7.05
CA ALA A 98 -11.35 -7.94 -7.84
C ALA A 98 -10.72 -9.32 -7.78
N THR A 99 -11.54 -10.35 -7.53
CA THR A 99 -11.14 -11.73 -7.57
C THR A 99 -12.27 -12.56 -8.15
N GLU A 100 -11.99 -13.32 -9.20
CA GLU A 100 -12.95 -14.31 -9.75
C GLU A 100 -14.40 -13.81 -9.84
N GLY A 101 -14.57 -12.61 -10.40
CA GLY A 101 -15.93 -12.07 -10.62
C GLY A 101 -16.53 -11.35 -9.42
N THR A 102 -15.84 -11.31 -8.30
CA THR A 102 -16.30 -10.59 -7.11
C THR A 102 -15.46 -9.32 -6.92
N VAL A 103 -16.12 -8.23 -6.57
CA VAL A 103 -15.45 -6.97 -6.27
C VAL A 103 -15.79 -6.55 -4.85
N ALA A 104 -14.78 -6.27 -4.07
CA ALA A 104 -14.91 -5.69 -2.75
C ALA A 104 -14.03 -4.45 -2.68
N GLY A 105 -14.11 -3.69 -1.63
CA GLY A 105 -13.30 -2.50 -1.52
C GLY A 105 -12.81 -2.24 -0.13
N GLY A 106 -12.01 -1.23 0.02
CA GLY A 106 -11.48 -0.85 1.32
C GLY A 106 -10.84 0.52 1.28
N VAL A 107 -10.21 0.85 2.38
CA VAL A 107 -9.50 2.11 2.55
C VAL A 107 -8.20 1.87 3.26
N ASP A 108 -7.14 2.51 2.77
CA ASP A 108 -5.87 2.61 3.46
C ASP A 108 -5.68 4.05 3.92
N VAL A 109 -5.27 4.21 5.16
CA VAL A 109 -4.96 5.51 5.76
C VAL A 109 -3.46 5.52 6.05
N PHE A 110 -2.79 6.60 5.67
CA PHE A 110 -1.34 6.66 5.66
C PHE A 110 -0.80 7.78 6.52
N ASP A 111 0.31 7.50 7.21
CA ASP A 111 1.20 8.53 7.71
C ASP A 111 2.49 8.45 6.91
N PHE A 112 2.99 9.61 6.47
CA PHE A 112 4.22 9.71 5.69
C PHE A 112 5.32 10.33 6.54
N ASP A 113 6.56 9.96 6.24
CA ASP A 113 7.72 10.63 6.83
C ASP A 113 8.02 11.93 6.07
N PRO A 114 9.00 12.72 6.52
CA PRO A 114 9.32 13.99 5.84
C PRO A 114 9.75 13.84 4.37
N ASP A 115 10.21 12.66 3.98
CA ASP A 115 10.60 12.40 2.60
C ASP A 115 9.42 11.90 1.75
N GLY A 116 8.25 11.74 2.37
CA GLY A 116 7.06 11.23 1.67
C GLY A 116 7.01 9.72 1.55
N ARG A 117 7.89 9.01 2.28
CA ARG A 117 7.77 7.55 2.36
C ARG A 117 6.72 7.18 3.39
N VAL A 118 6.07 6.07 3.17
CA VAL A 118 5.00 5.59 4.06
C VAL A 118 5.61 5.04 5.34
N ARG A 119 5.21 5.58 6.47
CA ARG A 119 5.65 5.09 7.78
C ARG A 119 4.64 4.16 8.40
N ARG A 120 3.36 4.49 8.31
CA ARG A 120 2.28 3.69 8.87
C ARG A 120 1.12 3.63 7.92
N VAL A 121 0.48 2.47 7.89
CA VAL A 121 -0.75 2.27 7.15
C VAL A 121 -1.73 1.53 8.03
N TRP A 122 -2.96 1.99 8.05
CA TRP A 122 -4.09 1.24 8.58
C TRP A 122 -4.96 0.85 7.38
N SER A 123 -5.20 -0.43 7.22
CA SER A 123 -5.93 -0.95 6.07
C SER A 123 -7.20 -1.63 6.54
N VAL A 124 -8.33 -1.18 6.01
CA VAL A 124 -9.64 -1.72 6.37
C VAL A 124 -10.34 -2.17 5.11
N GLY A 125 -10.62 -3.45 5.00
CA GLY A 125 -11.37 -4.01 3.90
C GLY A 125 -12.85 -4.18 4.24
N GLY A 126 -13.69 -4.03 3.24
CA GLY A 126 -15.12 -4.25 3.35
C GLY A 126 -15.60 -5.31 2.37
N GLN A 127 -16.89 -5.43 2.23
CA GLN A 127 -17.52 -6.47 1.40
C GLN A 127 -18.05 -5.94 0.09
N ARG A 128 -18.04 -4.63 -0.11
CA ARG A 128 -18.62 -3.99 -1.29
C ARG A 128 -17.60 -3.07 -1.93
N SER A 129 -17.75 -2.85 -3.23
CA SER A 129 -16.96 -1.85 -3.94
C SER A 129 -17.07 -0.49 -3.25
N MET A 130 -15.96 0.27 -3.28
CA MET A 130 -15.93 1.65 -2.79
C MET A 130 -16.46 2.64 -3.82
N ARG A 131 -16.80 2.20 -5.01
CA ARG A 131 -17.45 3.05 -5.99
C ARG A 131 -18.91 3.25 -5.62
N SER A 132 -19.36 4.47 -5.74
CA SER A 132 -20.75 4.82 -5.43
C SER A 132 -21.54 5.13 -6.70
#